data_a009da469cda4808de44262b56fd4618
#
_entry.id   a009da469cda4808de44262b56fd4618
#
_cell.length_a   1.000
_cell.length_b   1.000
_cell.length_c   1.000
_cell.angle_alpha   90.00
_cell.angle_beta   90.00
_cell.angle_gamma   90.00
#
_symmetry.space_group_name_H-M   'P 1'
#
loop_
_entity.id
_entity.type
_entity.pdbx_description
1 polymer ?
#
loop_
_entity_poly.entity_id
_entity_poly.type
_entity_poly.pdbx_seq_one_letter_code
_entity_poly.pdbx_strand_id
1 'polypeptide(L)'
;LDACYRDGRLKIALQVANGAGLSVEANLYDGSERVATLLQLIGTQAIDEKGAYDDRAELWLDVAAPRKWSAETPHLYRFTLTLLDEQGQAIESEACDVGFRVVEIRGGLLRVNGQPLLIRGANRHEHHPAKGYAIDRATMERDLLLMKRHNFNAVRCSHYPNHPDFYRLCDRLGLYVVDEANLETHGMTPMGRLARDPAWSNAFLERATRMVARDFNHPSIIIWSLGNESGYGPAHDAMYGWIKRSDPSRPVQYEGGGADTPATDIICPMYARTHQDQPFPAVTKWALAKWIGLPDEHRPLILCEYA
;
A
#
# COMPACT_ATOMS: atom_id res chain seq x y z
N LEU A 1 14.17 -6.75 -0.66
CA LEU A 1 15.52 -6.88 -1.24
C LEU A 1 16.57 -6.43 -0.20
N ASP A 2 17.80 -6.87 -0.37
CA ASP A 2 18.93 -6.40 0.43
C ASP A 2 19.26 -4.92 0.15
N ALA A 3 20.18 -4.34 0.93
CA ALA A 3 20.60 -2.94 0.77
C ALA A 3 21.24 -2.63 -0.60
N CYS A 4 21.68 -3.64 -1.32
CA CYS A 4 22.23 -3.53 -2.67
C CYS A 4 21.21 -3.86 -3.76
N TYR A 5 19.98 -4.16 -3.39
CA TYR A 5 18.89 -4.56 -4.28
C TYR A 5 19.21 -5.82 -5.12
N ARG A 6 20.08 -6.71 -4.61
CA ARG A 6 20.49 -7.93 -5.31
C ARG A 6 19.70 -9.15 -4.87
N ASP A 7 19.73 -9.45 -3.58
CA ASP A 7 19.10 -10.63 -3.01
C ASP A 7 17.78 -10.29 -2.34
N GLY A 8 16.84 -11.20 -2.40
CA GLY A 8 15.50 -11.05 -1.86
C GLY A 8 15.27 -11.93 -0.64
N ARG A 9 14.43 -11.45 0.26
CA ARG A 9 13.87 -12.24 1.34
C ARG A 9 12.37 -12.02 1.41
N LEU A 10 11.61 -13.10 1.29
CA LEU A 10 10.18 -13.09 1.49
C LEU A 10 9.90 -13.39 2.97
N LYS A 11 9.31 -12.42 3.66
CA LYS A 11 8.75 -12.62 4.99
C LYS A 11 7.30 -13.07 4.85
N ILE A 12 6.94 -14.14 5.55
CA ILE A 12 5.59 -14.66 5.59
C ILE A 12 5.16 -14.62 7.05
N ALA A 13 4.12 -13.83 7.33
CA ALA A 13 3.44 -13.84 8.63
C ALA A 13 2.13 -14.62 8.47
N LEU A 14 1.95 -15.64 9.27
CA LEU A 14 0.76 -16.48 9.23
C LEU A 14 0.17 -16.66 10.64
N GLN A 15 -1.12 -16.91 10.67
CA GLN A 15 -1.84 -17.31 11.87
C GLN A 15 -2.61 -18.59 11.56
N VAL A 16 -2.43 -19.63 12.38
CA VAL A 16 -3.02 -20.95 12.17
C VAL A 16 -3.82 -21.31 13.41
N ALA A 17 -5.13 -21.41 13.27
CA ALA A 17 -5.99 -21.83 14.38
C ALA A 17 -5.71 -23.30 14.72
N ASN A 18 -5.50 -23.59 16.02
CA ASN A 18 -5.19 -24.94 16.52
C ASN A 18 -3.97 -25.58 15.85
N GLY A 19 -2.92 -24.79 15.59
CA GLY A 19 -1.75 -25.20 14.79
C GLY A 19 -0.77 -26.17 15.47
N ALA A 20 -1.00 -26.57 16.73
CA ALA A 20 -0.09 -27.46 17.45
C ALA A 20 0.04 -28.83 16.75
N GLY A 21 1.28 -29.24 16.44
CA GLY A 21 1.58 -30.49 15.74
C GLY A 21 1.44 -30.43 14.22
N LEU A 22 0.95 -29.32 13.67
CA LEU A 22 0.86 -29.11 12.22
C LEU A 22 2.17 -28.56 11.66
N SER A 23 2.35 -28.73 10.34
CA SER A 23 3.47 -28.15 9.61
C SER A 23 2.98 -27.26 8.48
N VAL A 24 3.76 -26.31 8.06
CA VAL A 24 3.51 -25.53 6.86
C VAL A 24 4.62 -25.76 5.84
N GLU A 25 4.23 -26.01 4.59
CA GLU A 25 5.11 -26.02 3.43
C GLU A 25 4.89 -24.75 2.63
N ALA A 26 5.95 -23.95 2.50
CA ALA A 26 5.97 -22.72 1.73
C ALA A 26 6.82 -22.91 0.48
N ASN A 27 6.25 -22.65 -0.69
CA ASN A 27 6.96 -22.76 -1.97
C ASN A 27 6.83 -21.47 -2.77
N LEU A 28 7.89 -21.09 -3.45
CA LEU A 28 7.95 -19.96 -4.37
C LEU A 28 8.34 -20.44 -5.77
N TYR A 29 7.60 -20.03 -6.78
CA TYR A 29 7.80 -20.44 -8.16
C TYR A 29 8.03 -19.24 -9.09
N ASP A 30 9.00 -19.33 -9.99
CA ASP A 30 9.14 -18.48 -11.17
C ASP A 30 8.63 -19.26 -12.39
N GLY A 31 7.44 -18.97 -12.84
CA GLY A 31 6.72 -19.81 -13.79
C GLY A 31 6.47 -21.23 -13.24
N SER A 32 7.07 -22.24 -13.86
CA SER A 32 7.00 -23.64 -13.40
C SER A 32 8.18 -24.06 -12.52
N GLU A 33 9.23 -23.23 -12.40
CA GLU A 33 10.41 -23.54 -11.63
C GLU A 33 10.21 -23.16 -10.15
N ARG A 34 10.45 -24.11 -9.24
CA ARG A 34 10.45 -23.84 -7.81
C ARG A 34 11.80 -23.24 -7.39
N VAL A 35 11.80 -21.95 -7.07
CA VAL A 35 13.01 -21.19 -6.76
C VAL A 35 13.36 -21.15 -5.26
N ALA A 36 12.38 -21.37 -4.39
CA ALA A 36 12.58 -21.49 -2.96
C ALA A 36 11.53 -22.39 -2.32
N THR A 37 11.89 -23.04 -1.21
CA THR A 37 10.99 -23.89 -0.43
C THR A 37 11.38 -23.88 1.03
N LEU A 38 10.42 -24.02 1.91
CA LEU A 38 10.57 -24.17 3.36
C LEU A 38 9.51 -25.11 3.88
N LEU A 39 9.89 -26.06 4.72
CA LEU A 39 8.97 -26.84 5.55
C LEU A 39 9.27 -26.51 7.02
N GLN A 40 8.26 -26.08 7.76
CA GLN A 40 8.40 -25.72 9.16
C GLN A 40 7.27 -26.29 9.99
N LEU A 41 7.61 -26.93 11.11
CA LEU A 41 6.65 -27.34 12.13
C LEU A 41 6.12 -26.09 12.83
N ILE A 42 4.80 -26.02 12.99
CA ILE A 42 4.16 -25.01 13.83
C ILE A 42 4.29 -25.50 15.29
N GLY A 43 5.14 -24.82 16.03
CA GLY A 43 5.39 -25.20 17.42
C GLY A 43 4.14 -25.04 18.31
N THR A 44 4.12 -25.76 19.43
CA THR A 44 3.26 -25.41 20.55
C THR A 44 3.75 -24.09 21.12
N GLN A 45 3.06 -23.01 20.79
CA GLN A 45 3.48 -21.70 21.24
C GLN A 45 3.14 -21.51 22.72
N ALA A 46 3.95 -20.72 23.39
CA ALA A 46 3.72 -20.35 24.76
C ALA A 46 2.34 -19.71 24.90
N ILE A 47 1.59 -20.15 25.88
CA ILE A 47 0.37 -19.48 26.30
C ILE A 47 0.79 -18.08 26.74
N ASP A 48 0.20 -17.03 26.14
CA ASP A 48 0.44 -15.66 26.57
C ASP A 48 -0.03 -15.46 28.04
N GLU A 49 0.34 -14.33 28.65
CA GLU A 49 -0.04 -14.00 30.04
C GLU A 49 -1.56 -13.95 30.25
N LYS A 50 -2.36 -14.00 29.19
CA LYS A 50 -3.83 -14.00 29.20
C LYS A 50 -4.42 -15.40 28.96
N GLY A 51 -3.59 -16.41 28.76
CA GLY A 51 -4.03 -17.78 28.48
C GLY A 51 -4.47 -18.03 27.02
N ALA A 52 -4.15 -17.14 26.10
CA ALA A 52 -4.39 -17.35 24.69
C ALA A 52 -3.17 -18.00 24.01
N TYR A 53 -3.41 -18.97 23.13
CA TYR A 53 -2.36 -19.51 22.28
C TYR A 53 -1.97 -18.47 21.24
N ASP A 54 -0.66 -18.19 21.11
CA ASP A 54 -0.17 -17.38 20.01
C ASP A 54 0.01 -18.28 18.75
N ASP A 55 -1.03 -18.36 17.95
CA ASP A 55 -1.08 -19.14 16.69
C ASP A 55 -0.33 -18.47 15.53
N ARG A 56 0.52 -17.49 15.82
CA ARG A 56 1.27 -16.75 14.80
C ARG A 56 2.63 -17.38 14.57
N ALA A 57 3.01 -17.48 13.30
CA ALA A 57 4.36 -17.88 12.91
C ALA A 57 4.92 -16.91 11.87
N GLU A 58 6.23 -16.66 11.95
CA GLU A 58 6.96 -15.92 10.92
C GLU A 58 7.92 -16.86 10.22
N LEU A 59 7.85 -16.90 8.90
CA LEU A 59 8.71 -17.70 8.04
C LEU A 59 9.49 -16.77 7.11
N TRP A 60 10.64 -17.28 6.65
CA TRP A 60 11.51 -16.53 5.77
C TRP A 60 11.99 -17.42 4.63
N LEU A 61 11.82 -16.95 3.39
CA LEU A 61 12.39 -17.56 2.19
C LEU A 61 13.42 -16.62 1.59
N ASP A 62 14.67 -17.05 1.55
CA ASP A 62 15.72 -16.31 0.86
C ASP A 62 15.73 -16.70 -0.62
N VAL A 63 15.84 -15.70 -1.49
CA VAL A 63 15.84 -15.84 -2.94
C VAL A 63 17.04 -15.09 -3.51
N ALA A 64 17.97 -15.82 -4.09
CA ALA A 64 19.16 -15.23 -4.72
C ALA A 64 18.78 -14.52 -6.02
N ALA A 65 19.19 -13.26 -6.15
CA ALA A 65 19.04 -12.43 -7.34
C ALA A 65 17.63 -12.49 -7.98
N PRO A 66 16.52 -12.26 -7.22
CA PRO A 66 15.20 -12.35 -7.79
C PRO A 66 14.98 -11.30 -8.88
N ARG A 67 14.20 -11.66 -9.88
CA ARG A 67 13.68 -10.70 -10.85
C ARG A 67 12.77 -9.71 -10.14
N LYS A 68 13.09 -8.42 -10.29
CA LYS A 68 12.41 -7.37 -9.54
C LYS A 68 11.09 -6.99 -10.19
N TRP A 69 10.12 -6.67 -9.35
CA TRP A 69 8.88 -6.06 -9.81
C TRP A 69 9.02 -4.54 -9.92
N SER A 70 8.57 -3.99 -11.04
CA SER A 70 8.33 -2.56 -11.25
C SER A 70 7.18 -2.37 -12.23
N ALA A 71 6.66 -1.14 -12.40
CA ALA A 71 5.64 -0.88 -13.41
C ALA A 71 6.12 -1.12 -14.85
N GLU A 72 7.42 -1.06 -15.10
CA GLU A 72 8.02 -1.33 -16.42
C GLU A 72 8.30 -2.82 -16.64
N THR A 73 8.62 -3.54 -15.56
CA THR A 73 8.91 -4.98 -15.57
C THR A 73 8.13 -5.65 -14.44
N PRO A 74 6.82 -5.90 -14.59
CA PRO A 74 5.96 -6.40 -13.52
C PRO A 74 6.12 -7.91 -13.31
N HIS A 75 7.33 -8.34 -12.91
CA HIS A 75 7.61 -9.74 -12.68
C HIS A 75 7.01 -10.23 -11.38
N LEU A 76 6.21 -11.30 -11.46
CA LEU A 76 5.54 -11.93 -10.33
C LEU A 76 5.98 -13.37 -10.18
N TYR A 77 6.19 -13.76 -8.94
CA TYR A 77 6.38 -15.13 -8.51
C TYR A 77 5.06 -15.68 -7.97
N ARG A 78 4.82 -16.98 -8.17
CA ARG A 78 3.69 -17.66 -7.52
C ARG A 78 4.14 -18.21 -6.18
N PHE A 79 3.56 -17.73 -5.11
CA PHE A 79 3.73 -18.26 -3.76
C PHE A 79 2.59 -19.21 -3.42
N THR A 80 2.92 -20.35 -2.80
CA THR A 80 1.94 -21.28 -2.23
C THR A 80 2.32 -21.59 -0.79
N LEU A 81 1.32 -21.69 0.07
CA LEU A 81 1.44 -22.12 1.44
C LEU A 81 0.47 -23.29 1.66
N THR A 82 0.99 -24.43 2.12
CA THR A 82 0.17 -25.62 2.39
C THR A 82 0.31 -25.99 3.86
N LEU A 83 -0.82 -26.08 4.55
CA LEU A 83 -0.90 -26.64 5.91
C LEU A 83 -0.96 -28.14 5.84
N LEU A 84 -0.10 -28.82 6.60
CA LEU A 84 0.03 -30.28 6.65
C LEU A 84 -0.31 -30.79 8.05
N ASP A 85 -0.97 -31.94 8.13
CA ASP A 85 -1.19 -32.67 9.37
C ASP A 85 0.10 -33.38 9.88
N GLU A 86 -0.01 -34.06 11.01
CA GLU A 86 1.09 -34.82 11.61
C GLU A 86 1.59 -35.97 10.71
N GLN A 87 0.78 -36.43 9.76
CA GLN A 87 1.08 -37.48 8.80
C GLN A 87 1.60 -36.90 7.48
N GLY A 88 1.74 -35.55 7.35
CA GLY A 88 2.19 -34.86 6.16
C GLY A 88 1.12 -34.76 5.04
N GLN A 89 -0.16 -34.99 5.38
CA GLN A 89 -1.24 -34.79 4.42
C GLN A 89 -1.69 -33.32 4.39
N ALA A 90 -2.01 -32.82 3.21
CA ALA A 90 -2.47 -31.45 3.04
C ALA A 90 -3.87 -31.26 3.61
N ILE A 91 -4.02 -30.28 4.52
CA ILE A 91 -5.29 -29.87 5.14
C ILE A 91 -5.88 -28.71 4.33
N GLU A 92 -5.06 -27.69 4.06
CA GLU A 92 -5.46 -26.44 3.43
C GLU A 92 -4.30 -25.89 2.60
N SER A 93 -4.61 -25.16 1.54
CA SER A 93 -3.60 -24.49 0.72
C SER A 93 -4.07 -23.11 0.30
N GLU A 94 -3.17 -22.14 0.46
CA GLU A 94 -3.35 -20.77 0.01
C GLU A 94 -2.31 -20.40 -1.04
N ALA A 95 -2.64 -19.45 -1.91
CA ALA A 95 -1.72 -19.01 -2.93
C ALA A 95 -1.91 -17.56 -3.30
N CYS A 96 -0.80 -16.84 -3.52
CA CYS A 96 -0.81 -15.47 -4.01
C CYS A 96 0.37 -15.21 -4.95
N ASP A 97 0.28 -14.09 -5.67
CA ASP A 97 1.39 -13.60 -6.48
C ASP A 97 2.26 -12.67 -5.63
N VAL A 98 3.58 -12.75 -5.78
CA VAL A 98 4.57 -11.98 -5.02
C VAL A 98 5.51 -11.24 -5.97
N GLY A 99 5.74 -9.95 -5.71
CA GLY A 99 6.73 -9.15 -6.45
C GLY A 99 7.84 -8.64 -5.53
N PHE A 100 9.08 -8.94 -5.86
CA PHE A 100 10.24 -8.44 -5.11
C PHE A 100 10.53 -6.99 -5.47
N ARG A 101 10.35 -6.09 -4.54
CA ARG A 101 10.65 -4.66 -4.71
C ARG A 101 11.00 -3.98 -3.38
N VAL A 102 11.63 -2.82 -3.47
CA VAL A 102 11.81 -1.88 -2.36
C VAL A 102 11.24 -0.54 -2.79
N VAL A 103 10.49 0.10 -1.90
CA VAL A 103 10.04 1.48 -2.03
C VAL A 103 10.69 2.29 -0.94
N GLU A 104 11.31 3.40 -1.28
CA GLU A 104 12.04 4.23 -0.32
C GLU A 104 11.99 5.71 -0.70
N ILE A 105 12.10 6.56 0.30
CA ILE A 105 12.36 7.99 0.13
C ILE A 105 13.81 8.22 0.53
N ARG A 106 14.62 8.70 -0.43
CA ARG A 106 16.02 9.01 -0.20
C ARG A 106 16.47 10.20 -1.02
N GLY A 107 17.08 11.19 -0.33
CA GLY A 107 17.52 12.43 -0.96
C GLY A 107 16.38 13.24 -1.58
N GLY A 108 15.23 13.32 -0.91
CA GLY A 108 14.05 14.04 -1.38
C GLY A 108 13.30 13.40 -2.56
N LEU A 109 13.65 12.16 -2.92
CA LEU A 109 13.07 11.45 -4.06
C LEU A 109 12.41 10.14 -3.63
N LEU A 110 11.22 9.87 -4.16
CA LEU A 110 10.63 8.56 -4.14
C LEU A 110 11.41 7.64 -5.10
N ARG A 111 11.76 6.46 -4.63
CA ARG A 111 12.52 5.46 -5.40
C ARG A 111 11.84 4.10 -5.36
N VAL A 112 11.99 3.37 -6.47
CA VAL A 112 11.64 1.96 -6.52
C VAL A 112 12.90 1.18 -6.95
N ASN A 113 13.29 0.19 -6.17
CA ASN A 113 14.50 -0.61 -6.40
C ASN A 113 15.77 0.25 -6.56
N GLY A 114 15.86 1.32 -5.75
CA GLY A 114 16.98 2.27 -5.77
C GLY A 114 16.94 3.31 -6.89
N GLN A 115 16.05 3.20 -7.87
CA GLN A 115 15.93 4.13 -8.98
C GLN A 115 14.90 5.22 -8.67
N PRO A 116 15.21 6.50 -8.93
CA PRO A 116 14.24 7.57 -8.80
C PRO A 116 12.99 7.33 -9.64
N LEU A 117 11.84 7.56 -9.06
CA LEU A 117 10.55 7.38 -9.73
C LEU A 117 9.90 8.73 -10.02
N LEU A 118 9.63 8.99 -11.29
CA LEU A 118 8.73 10.05 -11.72
C LEU A 118 7.33 9.47 -11.89
N ILE A 119 6.41 9.88 -11.03
CA ILE A 119 5.00 9.49 -11.11
C ILE A 119 4.34 10.22 -12.30
N ARG A 120 3.79 9.44 -13.22
CA ARG A 120 2.89 9.87 -14.28
C ARG A 120 1.60 9.12 -14.11
N GLY A 121 0.72 9.64 -13.26
CA GLY A 121 -0.48 8.97 -12.82
C GLY A 121 -1.75 9.77 -13.08
N ALA A 122 -2.87 9.15 -12.80
CA ALA A 122 -4.17 9.77 -12.76
C ALA A 122 -4.97 9.24 -11.56
N ASN A 123 -5.92 10.04 -11.11
CA ASN A 123 -6.93 9.61 -10.15
C ASN A 123 -8.00 8.79 -10.89
N ARG A 124 -8.47 7.72 -10.25
CA ARG A 124 -9.51 6.85 -10.81
C ARG A 124 -10.57 6.56 -9.78
N HIS A 125 -11.81 6.84 -10.16
CA HIS A 125 -12.99 6.36 -9.45
C HIS A 125 -13.43 4.99 -9.99
N GLU A 126 -13.86 4.08 -9.12
CA GLU A 126 -14.56 2.86 -9.52
C GLU A 126 -16.00 3.21 -9.91
N HIS A 127 -16.20 3.65 -11.14
CA HIS A 127 -17.50 4.05 -11.62
C HIS A 127 -17.72 3.65 -13.08
N HIS A 128 -18.86 3.04 -13.36
CA HIS A 128 -19.29 2.69 -14.71
C HIS A 128 -20.51 3.53 -15.11
N PRO A 129 -20.55 4.12 -16.32
CA PRO A 129 -21.64 5.02 -16.72
C PRO A 129 -23.04 4.44 -16.59
N ALA A 130 -23.18 3.12 -16.79
CA ALA A 130 -24.48 2.44 -16.74
C ALA A 130 -24.71 1.60 -15.47
N LYS A 131 -23.65 1.25 -14.72
CA LYS A 131 -23.71 0.32 -13.58
C LYS A 131 -23.36 0.98 -12.23
N GLY A 132 -22.97 2.26 -12.24
CA GLY A 132 -22.49 2.95 -11.05
C GLY A 132 -21.23 2.28 -10.49
N TYR A 133 -21.20 2.05 -9.19
CA TYR A 133 -20.08 1.39 -8.50
C TYR A 133 -19.97 -0.12 -8.73
N ALA A 134 -20.95 -0.76 -9.37
CA ALA A 134 -20.89 -2.17 -9.72
C ALA A 134 -20.00 -2.39 -10.97
N ILE A 135 -18.70 -2.22 -10.82
CA ILE A 135 -17.74 -2.36 -11.91
C ILE A 135 -17.30 -3.82 -12.04
N ASP A 136 -17.15 -4.29 -13.27
CA ASP A 136 -16.65 -5.62 -13.56
C ASP A 136 -15.16 -5.63 -13.91
N ARG A 137 -14.54 -6.82 -13.83
CA ARG A 137 -13.12 -7.02 -14.12
C ARG A 137 -12.71 -6.53 -15.51
N ALA A 138 -13.56 -6.76 -16.53
CA ALA A 138 -13.27 -6.37 -17.92
C ALA A 138 -13.18 -4.84 -18.06
N THR A 139 -14.03 -4.10 -17.33
CA THR A 139 -13.97 -2.64 -17.30
C THR A 139 -12.70 -2.14 -16.59
N MET A 140 -12.33 -2.74 -15.44
CA MET A 140 -11.08 -2.40 -14.75
C MET A 140 -9.86 -2.63 -15.65
N GLU A 141 -9.79 -3.80 -16.29
CA GLU A 141 -8.68 -4.15 -17.18
C GLU A 141 -8.58 -3.20 -18.37
N ARG A 142 -9.71 -2.81 -18.97
CA ARG A 142 -9.75 -1.82 -20.05
C ARG A 142 -9.23 -0.47 -19.62
N ASP A 143 -9.62 0.01 -18.42
CA ASP A 143 -9.14 1.28 -17.87
C ASP A 143 -7.61 1.25 -17.69
N LEU A 144 -7.08 0.18 -17.08
CA LEU A 144 -5.64 0.03 -16.84
C LEU A 144 -4.84 -0.08 -18.14
N LEU A 145 -5.33 -0.85 -19.13
CA LEU A 145 -4.70 -0.94 -20.44
C LEU A 145 -4.72 0.40 -21.18
N LEU A 146 -5.78 1.19 -21.04
CA LEU A 146 -5.85 2.55 -21.59
C LEU A 146 -4.78 3.44 -20.93
N MET A 147 -4.66 3.41 -19.61
CA MET A 147 -3.61 4.13 -18.88
C MET A 147 -2.21 3.74 -19.39
N LYS A 148 -1.91 2.45 -19.50
CA LYS A 148 -0.62 1.96 -20.04
C LYS A 148 -0.36 2.48 -21.46
N ARG A 149 -1.36 2.44 -22.36
CA ARG A 149 -1.25 2.93 -23.74
C ARG A 149 -0.95 4.43 -23.84
N HIS A 150 -1.35 5.19 -22.82
CA HIS A 150 -1.08 6.62 -22.69
C HIS A 150 0.14 6.94 -21.82
N ASN A 151 1.01 5.95 -21.56
CA ASN A 151 2.24 6.07 -20.77
C ASN A 151 2.03 6.52 -19.30
N PHE A 152 0.87 6.23 -18.72
CA PHE A 152 0.72 6.32 -17.28
C PHE A 152 1.44 5.14 -16.62
N ASN A 153 2.12 5.42 -15.51
CA ASN A 153 2.78 4.40 -14.71
C ASN A 153 2.17 4.25 -13.30
N ALA A 154 1.22 5.11 -12.95
CA ALA A 154 0.61 5.12 -11.63
C ALA A 154 -0.89 5.45 -11.66
N VAL A 155 -1.61 5.00 -10.64
CA VAL A 155 -3.02 5.30 -10.40
C VAL A 155 -3.26 5.54 -8.91
N ARG A 156 -4.03 6.58 -8.57
CA ARG A 156 -4.55 6.77 -7.21
C ARG A 156 -6.00 6.28 -7.16
N CYS A 157 -6.28 5.44 -6.16
CA CYS A 157 -7.61 4.93 -5.88
C CYS A 157 -8.45 6.02 -5.20
N SER A 158 -8.93 6.98 -5.97
CA SER A 158 -9.71 8.11 -5.45
C SER A 158 -11.18 7.74 -5.27
N HIS A 159 -11.79 7.85 -4.12
CA HIS A 159 -11.19 8.17 -2.82
C HIS A 159 -11.56 7.04 -1.83
N TYR A 160 -11.27 5.82 -2.19
CA TYR A 160 -11.59 4.60 -1.43
C TYR A 160 -10.80 3.40 -1.98
N PRO A 161 -10.58 2.36 -1.18
CA PRO A 161 -9.99 1.12 -1.67
C PRO A 161 -10.84 0.50 -2.77
N ASN A 162 -10.19 0.13 -3.87
CA ASN A 162 -10.86 -0.44 -5.04
C ASN A 162 -11.18 -1.94 -4.84
N HIS A 163 -11.86 -2.54 -5.81
CA HIS A 163 -12.15 -3.98 -5.83
C HIS A 163 -10.83 -4.79 -5.81
N PRO A 164 -10.73 -5.92 -5.09
CA PRO A 164 -9.47 -6.69 -4.99
C PRO A 164 -8.87 -7.10 -6.34
N ASP A 165 -9.69 -7.37 -7.35
CA ASP A 165 -9.18 -7.68 -8.70
C ASP A 165 -8.46 -6.51 -9.36
N PHE A 166 -8.76 -5.28 -8.98
CA PHE A 166 -8.07 -4.11 -9.49
C PHE A 166 -6.58 -4.14 -9.15
N TYR A 167 -6.23 -4.45 -7.92
CA TYR A 167 -4.83 -4.55 -7.48
C TYR A 167 -4.10 -5.71 -8.16
N ARG A 168 -4.76 -6.87 -8.30
CA ARG A 168 -4.20 -8.01 -9.05
C ARG A 168 -3.91 -7.65 -10.51
N LEU A 169 -4.78 -6.85 -11.12
CA LEU A 169 -4.54 -6.34 -12.48
C LEU A 169 -3.37 -5.34 -12.50
N CYS A 170 -3.28 -4.44 -11.53
CA CYS A 170 -2.14 -3.51 -11.40
C CYS A 170 -0.81 -4.26 -11.19
N ASP A 171 -0.81 -5.31 -10.35
CA ASP A 171 0.35 -6.18 -10.14
C ASP A 171 0.85 -6.80 -11.45
N ARG A 172 -0.09 -7.28 -12.27
CA ARG A 172 0.20 -8.03 -13.52
C ARG A 172 0.51 -7.11 -14.70
N LEU A 173 -0.20 -5.99 -14.83
CA LEU A 173 -0.03 -5.05 -15.94
C LEU A 173 1.10 -4.04 -15.69
N GLY A 174 1.56 -3.91 -14.46
CA GLY A 174 2.61 -2.99 -14.06
C GLY A 174 2.11 -1.55 -13.96
N LEU A 175 1.33 -1.24 -12.94
CA LEU A 175 0.96 0.11 -12.54
C LEU A 175 1.26 0.29 -11.06
N TYR A 176 1.91 1.37 -10.69
CA TYR A 176 2.05 1.76 -9.30
C TYR A 176 0.70 2.24 -8.77
N VAL A 177 0.39 1.88 -7.54
CA VAL A 177 -0.88 2.23 -6.90
C VAL A 177 -0.62 3.07 -5.67
N VAL A 178 -1.37 4.16 -5.55
CA VAL A 178 -1.64 4.86 -4.31
C VAL A 178 -2.99 4.34 -3.82
N ASP A 179 -2.97 3.50 -2.80
CA ASP A 179 -4.18 2.96 -2.22
C ASP A 179 -4.70 3.88 -1.12
N GLU A 180 -5.98 4.23 -1.16
CA GLU A 180 -6.53 5.31 -0.35
C GLU A 180 -7.68 4.84 0.55
N ALA A 181 -7.60 5.19 1.83
CA ALA A 181 -8.65 4.95 2.78
C ALA A 181 -9.92 5.73 2.40
N ASN A 182 -11.09 5.09 2.50
CA ASN A 182 -12.37 5.74 2.18
C ASN A 182 -12.77 6.76 3.25
N LEU A 183 -12.07 7.87 3.26
CA LEU A 183 -12.21 8.93 4.24
C LEU A 183 -12.21 10.28 3.52
N GLU A 184 -13.35 10.94 3.57
CA GLU A 184 -13.54 12.28 3.03
C GLU A 184 -14.59 13.02 3.86
N THR A 185 -14.25 14.25 4.29
CA THR A 185 -15.16 15.10 5.07
C THR A 185 -15.25 16.52 4.50
N HIS A 186 -15.03 16.67 3.19
CA HIS A 186 -14.97 17.95 2.49
C HIS A 186 -16.25 18.81 2.71
N GLY A 187 -17.40 18.17 2.77
CA GLY A 187 -18.67 18.87 3.03
C GLY A 187 -18.87 19.38 4.47
N MET A 188 -17.95 19.08 5.39
CA MET A 188 -18.04 19.55 6.77
C MET A 188 -17.46 20.96 6.92
N THR A 189 -18.04 21.73 7.84
CA THR A 189 -17.51 23.06 8.21
C THR A 189 -17.26 23.12 9.72
N PRO A 190 -16.00 23.27 10.16
CA PRO A 190 -14.75 23.20 9.37
C PRO A 190 -14.47 21.78 8.88
N MET A 191 -13.76 21.64 7.74
CA MET A 191 -13.46 20.35 7.10
C MET A 191 -12.83 19.34 8.07
N GLY A 192 -11.89 19.76 8.92
CA GLY A 192 -11.22 18.91 9.92
C GLY A 192 -12.04 18.61 11.19
N ARG A 193 -13.34 18.93 11.22
CA ARG A 193 -14.17 18.76 12.41
C ARG A 193 -14.19 17.33 12.94
N LEU A 194 -14.40 16.35 12.06
CA LEU A 194 -14.49 14.95 12.47
C LEU A 194 -13.09 14.37 12.84
N ALA A 195 -12.03 14.80 12.16
CA ALA A 195 -10.68 14.37 12.48
C ALA A 195 -10.19 14.81 13.87
N ARG A 196 -10.83 15.81 14.45
CA ARG A 196 -10.54 16.37 15.78
C ARG A 196 -11.47 15.87 16.86
N ASP A 197 -12.55 15.22 16.50
CA ASP A 197 -13.57 14.71 17.43
C ASP A 197 -13.19 13.29 17.86
N PRO A 198 -12.90 13.05 19.17
CA PRO A 198 -12.53 11.73 19.68
C PRO A 198 -13.57 10.65 19.38
N ALA A 199 -14.86 10.99 19.26
CA ALA A 199 -15.92 10.05 18.95
C ALA A 199 -15.75 9.38 17.56
N TRP A 200 -15.01 10.02 16.65
CA TRP A 200 -14.76 9.53 15.29
C TRP A 200 -13.40 8.83 15.13
N SER A 201 -12.52 8.88 16.13
CA SER A 201 -11.15 8.37 16.04
C SER A 201 -11.10 6.92 15.59
N ASN A 202 -11.93 6.04 16.15
CA ASN A 202 -12.00 4.64 15.75
C ASN A 202 -12.47 4.47 14.30
N ALA A 203 -13.45 5.25 13.87
CA ALA A 203 -13.95 5.18 12.50
C ALA A 203 -12.89 5.58 11.46
N PHE A 204 -12.02 6.53 11.78
CA PHE A 204 -10.87 6.89 10.97
C PHE A 204 -9.85 5.75 10.95
N LEU A 205 -9.43 5.28 12.12
CA LEU A 205 -8.40 4.26 12.24
C LEU A 205 -8.82 2.95 11.56
N GLU A 206 -10.05 2.49 11.75
CA GLU A 206 -10.55 1.25 11.16
C GLU A 206 -10.52 1.28 9.62
N ARG A 207 -10.78 2.41 8.99
CA ARG A 207 -10.69 2.53 7.53
C ARG A 207 -9.28 2.25 7.03
N ALA A 208 -8.28 2.86 7.66
CA ALA A 208 -6.89 2.62 7.32
C ALA A 208 -6.44 1.18 7.63
N THR A 209 -6.78 0.67 8.80
CA THR A 209 -6.35 -0.67 9.24
C THR A 209 -6.93 -1.77 8.35
N ARG A 210 -8.22 -1.66 7.98
CA ARG A 210 -8.88 -2.63 7.10
C ARG A 210 -8.34 -2.57 5.67
N MET A 211 -8.07 -1.39 5.14
CA MET A 211 -7.43 -1.21 3.83
C MET A 211 -6.08 -1.92 3.82
N VAL A 212 -5.19 -1.57 4.73
CA VAL A 212 -3.85 -2.16 4.79
C VAL A 212 -3.92 -3.68 4.99
N ALA A 213 -4.75 -4.17 5.93
CA ALA A 213 -4.87 -5.61 6.20
C ALA A 213 -5.35 -6.39 4.97
N ARG A 214 -6.26 -5.83 4.17
CA ARG A 214 -6.77 -6.48 2.96
C ARG A 214 -5.76 -6.47 1.81
N ASP A 215 -5.08 -5.33 1.61
CA ASP A 215 -4.35 -5.03 0.37
C ASP A 215 -2.82 -5.13 0.52
N PHE A 216 -2.33 -5.48 1.72
CA PHE A 216 -0.91 -5.53 2.06
C PHE A 216 -0.04 -6.30 1.07
N ASN A 217 -0.55 -7.42 0.52
CA ASN A 217 0.22 -8.37 -0.29
C ASN A 217 0.39 -7.94 -1.76
N HIS A 218 -0.10 -6.75 -2.17
CA HIS A 218 0.01 -6.29 -3.54
C HIS A 218 1.31 -5.52 -3.79
N PRO A 219 2.24 -5.99 -4.66
CA PRO A 219 3.47 -5.29 -4.96
C PRO A 219 3.24 -3.96 -5.69
N SER A 220 2.15 -3.81 -6.40
CA SER A 220 1.78 -2.56 -7.09
C SER A 220 1.52 -1.40 -6.14
N ILE A 221 1.02 -1.66 -4.94
CA ILE A 221 0.79 -0.61 -3.94
C ILE A 221 2.13 -0.13 -3.41
N ILE A 222 2.48 1.11 -3.72
CA ILE A 222 3.75 1.73 -3.31
C ILE A 222 3.58 2.86 -2.30
N ILE A 223 2.37 3.37 -2.12
CA ILE A 223 2.02 4.44 -1.19
C ILE A 223 0.66 4.12 -0.57
N TRP A 224 0.56 4.29 0.74
CA TRP A 224 -0.72 4.33 1.46
C TRP A 224 -1.19 5.76 1.61
N SER A 225 -2.46 6.04 1.33
CA SER A 225 -3.08 7.35 1.51
C SER A 225 -4.11 7.33 2.64
N LEU A 226 -4.05 8.34 3.52
CA LEU A 226 -4.95 8.41 4.68
C LEU A 226 -6.38 8.85 4.34
N GLY A 227 -6.63 9.21 3.09
CA GLY A 227 -7.93 9.69 2.62
C GLY A 227 -7.81 10.98 1.82
N ASN A 228 -8.94 11.60 1.59
CA ASN A 228 -9.07 12.81 0.78
C ASN A 228 -9.76 13.92 1.59
N GLU A 229 -9.34 15.17 1.38
CA GLU A 229 -9.98 16.43 1.81
C GLU A 229 -10.78 16.34 3.13
N SER A 230 -10.10 15.93 4.20
CA SER A 230 -10.70 15.75 5.53
C SER A 230 -10.13 16.70 6.59
N GLY A 231 -9.39 17.73 6.14
CA GLY A 231 -8.65 18.61 7.02
C GLY A 231 -7.58 17.83 7.79
N TYR A 232 -7.21 18.28 8.97
CA TYR A 232 -6.21 17.61 9.79
C TYR A 232 -6.62 17.57 11.26
N GLY A 233 -6.27 16.46 11.92
CA GLY A 233 -6.48 16.27 13.35
C GLY A 233 -5.80 15.00 13.88
N PRO A 234 -5.83 14.75 15.20
CA PRO A 234 -5.19 13.61 15.87
C PRO A 234 -5.54 12.24 15.30
N ALA A 235 -6.73 12.11 14.67
CA ALA A 235 -7.12 10.87 14.03
C ALA A 235 -6.17 10.50 12.86
N HIS A 236 -5.68 11.48 12.09
CA HIS A 236 -4.71 11.24 11.02
C HIS A 236 -3.34 10.83 11.57
N ASP A 237 -2.89 11.41 12.70
CA ASP A 237 -1.64 11.00 13.36
C ASP A 237 -1.73 9.55 13.83
N ALA A 238 -2.87 9.14 14.36
CA ALA A 238 -3.11 7.77 14.79
C ALA A 238 -3.07 6.79 13.61
N MET A 239 -3.72 7.13 12.48
CA MET A 239 -3.69 6.35 11.24
C MET A 239 -2.27 6.21 10.72
N TYR A 240 -1.55 7.33 10.58
CA TYR A 240 -0.16 7.36 10.12
C TYR A 240 0.72 6.49 11.01
N GLY A 241 0.69 6.72 12.33
CA GLY A 241 1.50 5.96 13.28
C GLY A 241 1.20 4.46 13.27
N TRP A 242 -0.05 4.07 13.07
CA TRP A 242 -0.43 2.66 12.95
C TRP A 242 0.12 2.05 11.66
N ILE A 243 -0.05 2.71 10.51
CA ILE A 243 0.45 2.21 9.21
C ILE A 243 1.97 2.06 9.27
N LYS A 244 2.70 3.06 9.76
CA LYS A 244 4.17 3.01 9.83
C LYS A 244 4.70 1.88 10.74
N ARG A 245 3.95 1.48 11.76
CA ARG A 245 4.29 0.31 12.59
C ARG A 245 3.94 -1.01 11.91
N SER A 246 2.82 -1.06 11.20
CA SER A 246 2.33 -2.29 10.56
C SER A 246 3.02 -2.57 9.24
N ASP A 247 3.30 -1.52 8.46
CA ASP A 247 4.00 -1.59 7.18
C ASP A 247 5.06 -0.46 7.05
N PRO A 248 6.26 -0.64 7.59
CA PRO A 248 7.33 0.32 7.43
C PRO A 248 7.92 0.34 6.01
N SER A 249 7.52 -0.58 5.14
CA SER A 249 8.09 -0.75 3.79
C SER A 249 7.52 0.21 2.74
N ARG A 250 6.46 0.92 3.07
CA ARG A 250 5.79 1.88 2.17
C ARG A 250 5.67 3.25 2.82
N PRO A 251 5.88 4.33 2.06
CA PRO A 251 5.53 5.67 2.50
C PRO A 251 4.02 5.85 2.61
N VAL A 252 3.65 6.82 3.43
CA VAL A 252 2.27 7.28 3.64
C VAL A 252 2.15 8.69 3.08
N GLN A 253 1.06 8.98 2.38
CA GLN A 253 0.72 10.33 1.95
C GLN A 253 -0.59 10.81 2.56
N TYR A 254 -0.67 12.11 2.81
CA TYR A 254 -1.91 12.80 3.12
C TYR A 254 -1.79 14.30 2.82
N GLU A 255 -2.66 14.84 1.96
CA GLU A 255 -2.58 16.24 1.53
C GLU A 255 -2.88 17.22 2.67
N GLY A 256 -3.85 16.89 3.54
CA GLY A 256 -4.18 17.68 4.73
C GLY A 256 -3.08 17.70 5.79
N GLY A 257 -2.07 16.82 5.66
CA GLY A 257 -0.88 16.84 6.51
C GLY A 257 0.08 18.00 6.18
N GLY A 258 0.05 18.50 4.96
CA GLY A 258 0.94 19.61 4.53
C GLY A 258 2.41 19.34 4.81
N ALA A 259 3.16 20.40 5.16
CA ALA A 259 4.55 20.29 5.58
C ALA A 259 4.72 20.33 7.12
N ASP A 260 3.70 20.76 7.84
CA ASP A 260 3.80 21.13 9.27
C ASP A 260 3.36 20.01 10.22
N THR A 261 2.98 18.85 9.68
CA THR A 261 2.48 17.73 10.47
C THR A 261 3.26 16.45 10.21
N PRO A 262 3.27 15.50 11.16
CA PRO A 262 3.93 14.21 10.98
C PRO A 262 3.12 13.20 10.16
N ALA A 263 1.89 13.53 9.73
CA ALA A 263 0.96 12.56 9.13
C ALA A 263 1.22 12.25 7.65
N THR A 264 2.38 12.63 7.11
CA THR A 264 2.72 12.35 5.71
C THR A 264 4.22 12.24 5.49
N ASP A 265 4.64 11.25 4.71
CA ASP A 265 6.03 11.11 4.21
C ASP A 265 6.24 11.84 2.88
N ILE A 266 5.19 12.37 2.27
CA ILE A 266 5.18 13.00 0.94
C ILE A 266 4.46 14.34 1.04
N ILE A 267 5.04 15.39 0.49
CA ILE A 267 4.33 16.65 0.27
C ILE A 267 3.45 16.46 -0.96
N CYS A 268 2.13 16.40 -0.77
CA CYS A 268 1.20 16.05 -1.85
C CYS A 268 0.06 17.09 -2.02
N PRO A 269 0.39 18.33 -2.43
CA PRO A 269 -0.62 19.37 -2.62
C PRO A 269 -1.55 19.03 -3.79
N MET A 270 -2.77 19.58 -3.73
CA MET A 270 -3.76 19.52 -4.80
C MET A 270 -3.77 20.83 -5.59
N TYR A 271 -3.92 20.75 -6.91
CA TYR A 271 -4.12 21.88 -7.83
C TYR A 271 -3.10 23.01 -7.68
N ALA A 272 -1.93 22.73 -7.10
CA ALA A 272 -0.90 23.73 -6.85
C ALA A 272 -0.32 24.26 -8.16
N ARG A 273 -0.23 25.59 -8.28
CA ARG A 273 0.38 26.26 -9.44
C ARG A 273 1.86 26.53 -9.18
N THR A 274 2.61 26.71 -10.25
CA THR A 274 4.09 26.83 -10.17
C THR A 274 4.53 28.03 -9.34
N HIS A 275 3.95 29.21 -9.55
CA HIS A 275 4.43 30.47 -8.94
C HIS A 275 3.35 31.29 -8.23
N GLN A 276 2.13 30.80 -8.17
CA GLN A 276 1.00 31.55 -7.63
C GLN A 276 0.26 30.75 -6.56
N ASP A 277 0.10 31.35 -5.37
CA ASP A 277 -0.78 30.82 -4.36
C ASP A 277 -2.24 30.89 -4.82
N GLN A 278 -3.02 29.89 -4.44
CA GLN A 278 -4.44 29.87 -4.68
C GLN A 278 -5.16 30.06 -3.34
N PRO A 279 -5.88 31.17 -3.15
CA PRO A 279 -6.74 31.32 -2.00
C PRO A 279 -7.94 30.38 -2.13
N PHE A 280 -7.99 29.38 -1.27
CA PHE A 280 -9.18 28.55 -1.11
C PHE A 280 -9.89 28.93 0.19
N PRO A 281 -11.22 28.85 0.27
CA PRO A 281 -11.95 29.25 1.47
C PRO A 281 -11.53 28.52 2.75
N ALA A 282 -11.04 27.29 2.63
CA ALA A 282 -10.69 26.44 3.76
C ALA A 282 -9.17 26.30 3.98
N VAL A 283 -8.37 26.26 2.92
CA VAL A 283 -6.90 26.06 2.99
C VAL A 283 -6.25 26.80 1.83
N THR A 284 -5.29 27.69 2.12
CA THR A 284 -4.48 28.31 1.07
C THR A 284 -3.57 27.26 0.44
N LYS A 285 -3.71 27.06 -0.86
CA LYS A 285 -2.81 26.17 -1.64
C LYS A 285 -1.58 26.97 -2.06
N TRP A 286 -0.44 26.61 -1.51
CA TRP A 286 0.82 27.27 -1.80
C TRP A 286 1.28 26.97 -3.23
N ALA A 287 1.98 27.93 -3.81
CA ALA A 287 2.69 27.72 -5.05
C ALA A 287 3.73 26.60 -4.92
N LEU A 288 3.93 25.80 -5.96
CA LEU A 288 4.93 24.73 -5.96
C LEU A 288 6.33 25.24 -5.60
N ALA A 289 6.68 26.46 -6.04
CA ALA A 289 7.94 27.08 -5.72
C ALA A 289 8.16 27.28 -4.20
N LYS A 290 7.09 27.50 -3.43
CA LYS A 290 7.20 27.59 -1.95
C LYS A 290 7.47 26.23 -1.33
N TRP A 291 6.81 25.18 -1.79
CA TRP A 291 7.04 23.82 -1.29
C TRP A 291 8.47 23.36 -1.57
N ILE A 292 8.96 23.60 -2.79
CA ILE A 292 10.33 23.23 -3.20
C ILE A 292 11.39 24.05 -2.43
N GLY A 293 11.07 25.26 -2.06
CA GLY A 293 11.98 26.18 -1.36
C GLY A 293 11.98 26.08 0.16
N LEU A 294 11.26 25.12 0.75
CA LEU A 294 11.27 24.93 2.21
C LEU A 294 12.66 24.49 2.67
N PRO A 295 13.29 25.20 3.62
CA PRO A 295 14.56 24.77 4.18
C PRO A 295 14.37 23.45 4.94
N ASP A 296 15.37 22.56 4.84
CA ASP A 296 15.41 21.27 5.53
C ASP A 296 14.28 20.28 5.17
N GLU A 297 13.53 20.53 4.10
CA GLU A 297 12.51 19.60 3.64
C GLU A 297 13.14 18.45 2.84
N HIS A 298 12.97 17.23 3.32
CA HIS A 298 13.55 16.01 2.75
C HIS A 298 12.50 15.08 2.13
N ARG A 299 11.23 15.47 2.18
CA ARG A 299 10.12 14.69 1.59
C ARG A 299 9.99 15.00 0.10
N PRO A 300 9.66 14.01 -0.75
CA PRO A 300 9.39 14.27 -2.15
C PRO A 300 8.11 15.09 -2.31
N LEU A 301 8.06 15.89 -3.37
CA LEU A 301 6.87 16.62 -3.80
C LEU A 301 6.18 15.84 -4.92
N ILE A 302 4.96 15.36 -4.65
CA ILE A 302 4.13 14.60 -5.61
C ILE A 302 2.70 15.13 -5.51
N LEU A 303 2.19 15.78 -6.55
CA LEU A 303 0.80 16.24 -6.53
C LEU A 303 -0.13 15.03 -6.52
N CYS A 304 -1.03 14.96 -5.54
CA CYS A 304 -2.07 13.93 -5.52
C CYS A 304 -3.22 14.25 -6.48
N GLU A 305 -3.44 15.56 -6.76
CA GLU A 305 -4.36 16.05 -7.79
C GLU A 305 -3.75 17.29 -8.44
N TYR A 306 -3.73 17.37 -9.78
CA TYR A 306 -3.09 18.50 -10.43
C TYR A 306 -3.96 19.25 -11.45
N ALA A 307 -5.07 18.68 -11.93
CA ALA A 307 -5.99 19.30 -12.91
C ALA A 307 -7.45 18.90 -12.63
#